data_0d4b646304e8699d9b348d93daabe678
#
_entry.id   0d4b646304e8699d9b348d93daabe678
#
_cell.length_a   1.000
_cell.length_b   1.000
_cell.length_c   1.000
_cell.angle_alpha   90.00
_cell.angle_beta   90.00
_cell.angle_gamma   90.00
#
_symmetry.space_group_name_H-M   'P 1'
#
loop_
_entity.id
_entity.type
_entity.pdbx_description
1 polymer ?
#
loop_
_entity_poly.entity_id
_entity_poly.type
_entity_poly.pdbx_seq_one_letter_code
_entity_poly.pdbx_strand_id
1 'polypeptide(L)' 'MADPVSREYCVISAYNTGPSNVLRTFSGSAKQRNNAITAINRMAAPAVYDKLRSQLPYAETRQYLQKVVGFRKQFISVN' A
#
# COMPACT_ATOMS: atom_id res chain seq x y z
N MET A 1 0.12 1.09 12.21
CA MET A 1 0.67 -0.09 11.53
C MET A 1 2.01 -0.45 12.12
N ALA A 2 2.21 -1.74 12.38
CA ALA A 2 3.44 -2.21 13.06
C ALA A 2 4.64 -2.24 12.11
N ASP A 3 4.44 -2.61 10.83
CA ASP A 3 5.54 -2.73 9.86
C ASP A 3 5.75 -1.40 9.13
N PRO A 4 6.94 -0.77 9.26
CA PRO A 4 7.19 0.51 8.60
C PRO A 4 7.20 0.41 7.07
N VAL A 5 7.55 -0.74 6.50
CA VAL A 5 7.55 -0.93 5.04
C VAL A 5 6.12 -1.03 4.52
N SER A 6 5.27 -1.79 5.22
CA SER A 6 3.83 -1.87 4.88
C SER A 6 3.17 -0.49 4.96
N ARG A 7 3.48 0.25 6.02
CA ARG A 7 2.99 1.62 6.19
C ARG A 7 3.38 2.50 5.02
N GLU A 8 4.61 2.40 4.58
CA GLU A 8 5.11 3.20 3.45
C GLU A 8 4.38 2.87 2.16
N TYR A 9 4.15 1.59 1.86
CA TYR A 9 3.38 1.21 0.68
C TYR A 9 1.97 1.81 0.71
N CYS A 10 1.34 1.79 1.87
CA CYS A 10 0.01 2.38 2.03
C CYS A 10 0.04 3.90 1.88
N VAL A 11 1.06 4.57 2.42
CA VAL A 11 1.21 6.03 2.31
C VAL A 11 1.43 6.44 0.85
N ILE A 12 2.30 5.74 0.12
CA ILE A 12 2.53 6.00 -1.30
C ILE A 12 1.23 5.88 -2.10
N SER A 13 0.48 4.81 -1.86
CA SER A 13 -0.80 4.59 -2.54
C SER A 13 -1.82 5.65 -2.19
N ALA A 14 -1.92 6.01 -0.90
CA ALA A 14 -2.86 7.02 -0.42
C ALA A 14 -2.54 8.41 -0.98
N TYR A 15 -1.28 8.71 -1.19
CA TYR A 15 -0.85 9.98 -1.77
C TYR A 15 -1.40 10.15 -3.19
N ASN A 16 -1.46 9.07 -3.96
CA ASN A 16 -1.94 9.11 -5.34
C ASN A 16 -3.47 9.02 -5.44
N THR A 17 -4.10 8.13 -4.68
CA THR A 17 -5.52 7.80 -4.84
C THR A 17 -6.41 8.22 -3.65
N GLY A 18 -5.82 8.66 -2.55
CA GLY A 18 -6.54 8.99 -1.33
C GLY A 18 -6.62 7.81 -0.36
N PRO A 19 -6.70 8.10 0.96
CA PRO A 19 -6.70 7.05 1.99
C PRO A 19 -7.94 6.15 1.94
N SER A 20 -9.08 6.66 1.49
CA SER A 20 -10.31 5.86 1.42
C SER A 20 -10.17 4.64 0.51
N ASN A 21 -9.51 4.80 -0.64
CA ASN A 21 -9.31 3.69 -1.57
C ASN A 21 -8.34 2.65 -1.02
N VAL A 22 -7.32 3.08 -0.29
CA VAL A 22 -6.41 2.15 0.39
C VAL A 22 -7.15 1.36 1.46
N LEU A 23 -7.97 2.04 2.28
CA LEU A 23 -8.77 1.37 3.32
C LEU A 23 -9.71 0.34 2.72
N ARG A 24 -10.38 0.67 1.62
CA ARG A 24 -11.28 -0.25 0.92
C ARG A 24 -10.56 -1.50 0.41
N THR A 25 -9.32 -1.35 -0.03
CA THR A 25 -8.54 -2.47 -0.54
C THR A 25 -8.34 -3.55 0.52
N PHE A 26 -8.20 -3.17 1.79
CA PHE A 26 -7.92 -4.10 2.88
C PHE A 26 -9.15 -4.47 3.70
N SER A 27 -10.18 -3.64 3.76
CA SER A 27 -11.36 -3.90 4.59
C SER A 27 -12.67 -4.01 3.81
N GLY A 28 -12.66 -3.68 2.53
CA GLY A 28 -13.86 -3.62 1.72
C GLY A 28 -14.70 -2.37 1.95
N SER A 29 -14.34 -1.53 2.93
CA SER A 29 -15.10 -0.32 3.24
C SER A 29 -14.18 0.78 3.77
N ALA A 30 -14.37 2.01 3.30
CA ALA A 30 -13.63 3.17 3.77
C ALA A 30 -13.96 3.54 5.23
N LYS A 31 -15.07 3.02 5.76
CA LYS A 31 -15.52 3.32 7.12
C LYS A 31 -14.92 2.36 8.17
N GLN A 32 -14.21 1.33 7.75
CA GLN A 32 -13.65 0.31 8.64
C GLN A 32 -12.14 0.43 8.75
N ARG A 33 -11.68 1.60 9.17
CA ARG A 33 -10.24 1.89 9.27
C ARG A 33 -9.51 0.90 10.18
N ASN A 34 -10.07 0.58 11.35
CA ASN A 34 -9.45 -0.33 12.29
C ASN A 34 -9.32 -1.74 11.73
N ASN A 35 -10.33 -2.20 10.97
CA ASN A 35 -10.29 -3.50 10.32
C ASN A 35 -9.20 -3.55 9.24
N ALA A 36 -9.05 -2.47 8.48
CA ALA A 36 -8.00 -2.37 7.47
C ALA A 36 -6.61 -2.44 8.11
N ILE A 37 -6.39 -1.68 9.17
CA ILE A 37 -5.11 -1.67 9.89
C ILE A 37 -4.81 -3.04 10.47
N THR A 38 -5.80 -3.71 11.07
CA THR A 38 -5.64 -5.06 11.61
C THR A 38 -5.25 -6.04 10.52
N ALA A 39 -5.91 -5.97 9.36
CA ALA A 39 -5.59 -6.83 8.22
C ALA A 39 -4.15 -6.61 7.74
N ILE A 40 -3.74 -5.35 7.60
CA ILE A 40 -2.38 -5.01 7.18
C ILE A 40 -1.34 -5.53 8.17
N ASN A 41 -1.59 -5.39 9.47
CA ASN A 41 -0.67 -5.83 10.51
C ASN A 41 -0.47 -7.35 10.54
N ARG A 42 -1.40 -8.11 9.98
CA ARG A 42 -1.29 -9.58 9.86
C ARG A 42 -0.55 -10.03 8.63
N MET A 43 -0.21 -9.11 7.72
CA MET A 43 0.41 -9.42 6.45
C MET A 43 1.88 -9.03 6.48
N ALA A 44 2.73 -9.85 5.82
CA ALA A 44 4.10 -9.44 5.55
C ALA A 44 4.11 -8.32 4.51
N ALA A 45 5.14 -7.46 4.53
CA ALA A 45 5.22 -6.32 3.63
C ALA A 45 5.10 -6.69 2.14
N PRO A 46 5.75 -7.78 1.65
CA PRO A 46 5.55 -8.20 0.26
C PRO A 46 4.09 -8.53 -0.08
N ALA A 47 3.35 -9.12 0.85
CA ALA A 47 1.94 -9.44 0.65
C ALA A 47 1.09 -8.17 0.59
N VAL A 48 1.39 -7.17 1.42
CA VAL A 48 0.73 -5.85 1.37
C VAL A 48 0.95 -5.21 0.01
N TYR A 49 2.18 -5.22 -0.48
CA TYR A 49 2.53 -4.68 -1.79
C TYR A 49 1.77 -5.37 -2.91
N ASP A 50 1.74 -6.70 -2.91
CA ASP A 50 1.04 -7.48 -3.94
C ASP A 50 -0.46 -7.20 -3.93
N LYS A 51 -1.06 -7.07 -2.75
CA LYS A 51 -2.48 -6.75 -2.64
C LYS A 51 -2.79 -5.35 -3.19
N LEU A 52 -1.96 -4.37 -2.86
CA LEU A 52 -2.12 -3.01 -3.40
C LEU A 52 -1.96 -3.01 -4.93
N ARG A 53 -0.94 -3.69 -5.46
CA ARG A 53 -0.73 -3.75 -6.90
C ARG A 53 -1.86 -4.41 -7.66
N SER A 54 -2.52 -5.40 -7.07
CA SER A 54 -3.55 -6.17 -7.77
C SER A 54 -4.96 -5.66 -7.54
N GLN A 55 -5.24 -5.00 -6.41
CA GLN A 55 -6.60 -4.70 -5.98
C GLN A 55 -6.95 -3.22 -5.83
N LEU A 56 -5.98 -2.31 -5.86
CA LEU A 56 -6.31 -0.88 -5.89
C LEU A 56 -7.19 -0.59 -7.11
N PRO A 57 -8.22 0.28 -6.94
CA PRO A 57 -9.25 0.44 -7.99
C PRO A 57 -8.76 1.09 -9.28
N TYR A 58 -7.66 1.84 -9.24
CA TYR A 58 -7.17 2.56 -10.41
C TYR A 58 -5.82 2.02 -10.87
N ALA A 59 -5.72 1.72 -12.17
CA ALA A 59 -4.48 1.25 -12.79
C ALA A 59 -3.35 2.27 -12.60
N GLU A 60 -3.66 3.56 -12.68
CA GLU A 60 -2.70 4.65 -12.48
C GLU A 60 -2.04 4.54 -11.10
N THR A 61 -2.83 4.30 -10.05
CA THR A 61 -2.31 4.18 -8.69
C THR A 61 -1.42 2.94 -8.54
N ARG A 62 -1.83 1.82 -9.14
CA ARG A 62 -1.04 0.59 -9.11
C ARG A 62 0.32 0.78 -9.78
N GLN A 63 0.34 1.48 -10.90
CA GLN A 63 1.58 1.79 -11.63
C GLN A 63 2.44 2.78 -10.87
N TYR A 64 1.83 3.78 -10.25
CA TYR A 64 2.51 4.77 -9.42
C TYR A 64 3.23 4.10 -8.25
N LEU A 65 2.54 3.21 -7.54
CA LEU A 65 3.13 2.47 -6.44
C LEU A 65 4.34 1.65 -6.90
N GLN A 66 4.21 0.94 -8.00
CA GLN A 66 5.28 0.12 -8.56
C GLN A 66 6.49 0.97 -8.93
N LYS A 67 6.25 2.12 -9.54
CA LYS A 67 7.31 3.06 -9.97
C LYS A 67 8.07 3.63 -8.78
N VAL A 68 7.35 4.12 -7.77
CA VAL A 68 7.97 4.72 -6.59
C VAL A 68 8.77 3.69 -5.79
N VAL A 69 8.23 2.50 -5.61
CA VAL A 69 8.93 1.42 -4.91
C VAL A 69 10.17 1.00 -5.70
N GLY A 70 10.09 0.96 -7.02
CA GLY A 70 11.24 0.66 -7.87
C GLY A 70 12.37 1.68 -7.71
N PHE A 71 12.03 2.97 -7.72
CA PHE A 71 13.01 4.03 -7.48
C PHE A 71 13.67 3.90 -6.10
N ARG A 72 12.89 3.63 -5.08
CA ARG A 72 13.41 3.46 -3.73
C ARG A 72 14.41 2.30 -3.66
N LYS A 73 14.11 1.19 -4.30
CA LYS A 73 15.01 0.04 -4.33
C LYS A 73 16.34 0.37 -5.02
N GLN A 74 16.31 1.20 -6.07
CA GLN A 74 17.51 1.65 -6.74
C GLN A 74 18.42 2.47 -5.80
N PHE A 75 17.84 3.41 -5.06
CA PHE A 75 18.59 4.22 -4.11
C PHE A 75 19.22 3.37 -3.00
N ILE A 76 18.48 2.41 -2.48
CA ILE A 76 19.00 1.52 -1.44
C ILE A 76 20.11 0.64 -1.99
N SER A 77 19.99 0.18 -3.23
CA SER A 77 20.99 -0.70 -3.87
C SER A 77 22.30 -0.01 -4.16
N VAL A 78 22.28 1.31 -4.41
CA VAL A 78 23.47 2.11 -4.69
C VAL A 78 24.29 2.35 -3.43
N ASN A 79 23.66 2.33 -2.28
CA ASN A 79 24.35 2.52 -1.00
C ASN A 79 24.83 1.20 -0.41
#